data_922e398040daba490ade4b90a897a32d
#
_entry.id   922e398040daba490ade4b90a897a32d
#
_cell.length_a   1.000
_cell.length_b   1.000
_cell.length_c   1.000
_cell.angle_alpha   90.00
_cell.angle_beta   90.00
_cell.angle_gamma   90.00
#
_symmetry.space_group_name_H-M   'P 1'
#
loop_
_entity.id
_entity.type
_entity.pdbx_description
1 polymer ?
#
loop_
_entity_poly.entity_id
_entity_poly.type
_entity_poly.pdbx_seq_one_letter_code
_entity_poly.pdbx_strand_id
1 'polypeptide(L)'
;MGPLELVKLPALMERNTGKPEVSIGLIDGPVATQHPDLTSEYLREMSGKNGATCTQANRIACLHGTFVARILFAKRNSLAPAICPNCTLLARPIFTEATSGREQMPSATPKNLQRRRSNDRMHGTPQPD
;
A
#
# COMPACT_ATOMS: atom_id res chain seq x y z
N MET A 1 -6.12 18.38 22.67
CA MET A 1 -5.97 18.57 21.19
C MET A 1 -5.74 17.21 20.56
N GLY A 2 -6.64 16.78 19.70
CA GLY A 2 -6.50 15.50 18.99
C GLY A 2 -5.51 15.59 17.81
N PRO A 3 -5.05 14.45 17.26
CA PRO A 3 -4.12 14.43 16.12
C PRO A 3 -4.64 15.21 14.90
N LEU A 4 -5.93 15.14 14.62
CA LEU A 4 -6.55 15.85 13.49
C LEU A 4 -6.56 17.37 13.70
N GLU A 5 -6.77 17.81 14.93
CA GLU A 5 -6.74 19.23 15.28
C GLU A 5 -5.35 19.82 15.18
N LEU A 6 -4.32 19.04 15.55
CA LEU A 6 -2.92 19.44 15.44
C LEU A 6 -2.55 19.81 14.01
N VAL A 7 -3.03 19.07 13.04
CA VAL A 7 -2.79 19.30 11.60
C VAL A 7 -3.88 20.13 10.93
N LYS A 8 -4.82 20.69 11.71
CA LYS A 8 -5.95 21.53 11.24
C LYS A 8 -6.84 20.85 10.19
N LEU A 9 -6.89 19.54 10.22
CA LEU A 9 -7.64 18.74 9.26
C LEU A 9 -9.16 18.85 9.42
N PRO A 10 -9.75 18.99 10.64
CA PRO A 10 -11.20 19.08 10.79
C PRO A 10 -11.85 20.16 9.94
N ALA A 11 -11.28 21.36 9.89
CA ALA A 11 -11.80 22.46 9.09
C ALA A 11 -11.84 22.15 7.58
N LEU A 12 -10.88 21.38 7.08
CA LEU A 12 -10.88 20.90 5.69
C LEU A 12 -11.93 19.81 5.50
N MET A 13 -12.04 18.89 6.44
CA MET A 13 -12.99 17.78 6.40
C MET A 13 -14.44 18.23 6.44
N GLU A 14 -14.74 19.32 7.14
CA GLU A 14 -16.08 19.94 7.15
C GLU A 14 -16.47 20.50 5.78
N ARG A 15 -15.50 21.02 5.05
CA ARG A 15 -15.72 21.66 3.75
C ARG A 15 -15.70 20.70 2.58
N ASN A 16 -15.04 19.55 2.74
CA ASN A 16 -14.80 18.62 1.65
C ASN A 16 -14.86 17.17 2.12
N THR A 17 -15.54 16.36 1.34
CA THR A 17 -15.64 14.90 1.52
C THR A 17 -14.97 14.13 0.38
N GLY A 18 -14.38 14.84 -0.58
CA GLY A 18 -13.90 14.27 -1.82
C GLY A 18 -14.99 14.14 -2.87
N LYS A 19 -14.59 13.63 -4.03
CA LYS A 19 -15.48 13.37 -5.16
C LYS A 19 -15.08 12.06 -5.83
N PRO A 20 -16.02 11.30 -6.45
CA PRO A 20 -15.73 10.03 -7.11
C PRO A 20 -14.70 10.13 -8.25
N GLU A 21 -14.60 11.29 -8.89
CA GLU A 21 -13.65 11.54 -9.97
C GLU A 21 -12.20 11.62 -9.48
N VAL A 22 -12.01 11.86 -8.17
CA VAL A 22 -10.69 11.87 -7.55
C VAL A 22 -10.33 10.44 -7.17
N SER A 23 -9.35 9.88 -7.87
CA SER A 23 -8.84 8.54 -7.61
C SER A 23 -7.60 8.58 -6.72
N ILE A 24 -7.60 7.77 -5.68
CA ILE A 24 -6.49 7.57 -4.77
C ILE A 24 -5.97 6.16 -4.95
N GLY A 25 -4.70 6.02 -5.33
CA GLY A 25 -4.03 4.71 -5.44
C GLY A 25 -3.43 4.31 -4.10
N LEU A 26 -3.83 3.17 -3.57
CA LEU A 26 -3.25 2.55 -2.38
C LEU A 26 -2.46 1.30 -2.78
N ILE A 27 -1.14 1.38 -2.69
CA ILE A 27 -0.23 0.25 -2.92
C ILE A 27 0.25 -0.22 -1.56
N ASP A 28 -0.33 -1.31 -1.06
CA ASP A 28 -0.12 -1.79 0.30
C ASP A 28 -0.48 -3.29 0.41
N GLY A 29 -0.79 -3.76 1.60
CA GLY A 29 -1.41 -5.05 1.84
C GLY A 29 -2.85 -5.11 1.30
N PRO A 30 -3.43 -6.32 1.27
CA PRO A 30 -4.83 -6.49 0.90
C PRO A 30 -5.76 -5.71 1.84
N VAL A 31 -6.86 -5.22 1.30
CA VAL A 31 -7.89 -4.49 2.06
C VAL A 31 -9.09 -5.39 2.30
N ALA A 32 -9.57 -5.42 3.55
CA ALA A 32 -10.84 -6.08 3.88
C ALA A 32 -12.01 -5.23 3.34
N THR A 33 -12.34 -5.44 2.09
CA THR A 33 -13.33 -4.63 1.34
C THR A 33 -14.73 -4.70 1.94
N GLN A 34 -15.02 -5.73 2.74
CA GLN A 34 -16.30 -5.91 3.46
C GLN A 34 -16.30 -5.26 4.85
N HIS A 35 -15.25 -4.51 5.20
CA HIS A 35 -15.21 -3.83 6.49
C HIS A 35 -16.38 -2.82 6.59
N PRO A 36 -17.15 -2.81 7.71
CA PRO A 36 -18.37 -1.99 7.83
C PRO A 36 -18.13 -0.49 7.71
N ASP A 37 -16.93 -0.02 8.05
CA ASP A 37 -16.56 1.39 7.92
C ASP A 37 -16.22 1.79 6.48
N LEU A 38 -15.95 0.85 5.58
CA LEU A 38 -15.62 1.13 4.19
C LEU A 38 -16.88 1.15 3.33
N THR A 39 -16.90 2.02 2.34
CA THR A 39 -17.98 2.08 1.35
C THR A 39 -17.56 1.30 0.11
N SER A 40 -18.30 0.27 -0.24
CA SER A 40 -17.94 -0.60 -1.37
C SER A 40 -18.15 0.06 -2.73
N GLU A 41 -18.94 1.12 -2.82
CA GLU A 41 -19.31 1.75 -4.07
C GLU A 41 -18.11 2.32 -4.85
N TYR A 42 -17.20 2.98 -4.15
CA TYR A 42 -16.02 3.62 -4.76
C TYR A 42 -14.70 2.90 -4.42
N LEU A 43 -14.77 1.74 -3.80
CA LEU A 43 -13.60 0.90 -3.52
C LEU A 43 -13.42 -0.14 -4.63
N ARG A 44 -12.27 -0.10 -5.27
CA ARG A 44 -11.91 -1.06 -6.33
C ARG A 44 -10.60 -1.73 -6.01
N GLU A 45 -10.61 -3.04 -5.94
CA GLU A 45 -9.40 -3.84 -5.82
C GLU A 45 -8.84 -4.13 -7.21
N MET A 46 -7.58 -3.74 -7.42
CA MET A 46 -6.89 -3.96 -8.67
C MET A 46 -6.09 -5.26 -8.59
N SER A 47 -6.40 -6.19 -9.46
CA SER A 47 -5.67 -7.45 -9.57
C SER A 47 -4.21 -7.22 -9.94
N GLY A 48 -3.31 -7.91 -9.28
CA GLY A 48 -1.88 -7.90 -9.57
C GLY A 48 -1.29 -9.29 -9.49
N LYS A 49 -0.14 -9.51 -10.12
CA LYS A 49 0.52 -10.82 -10.14
C LYS A 49 0.95 -11.30 -8.75
N ASN A 50 1.14 -10.37 -7.80
CA ASN A 50 1.70 -10.65 -6.47
C ASN A 50 0.76 -10.23 -5.33
N GLY A 51 -0.45 -9.79 -5.63
CA GLY A 51 -1.41 -9.35 -4.63
C GLY A 51 -2.53 -10.35 -4.44
N ALA A 52 -2.89 -10.61 -3.20
CA ALA A 52 -4.00 -11.46 -2.84
C ALA A 52 -5.15 -10.61 -2.27
N THR A 53 -6.37 -11.08 -2.45
CA THR A 53 -7.54 -10.56 -1.75
C THR A 53 -7.42 -10.86 -0.26
N CYS A 54 -7.88 -9.95 0.59
CA CYS A 54 -7.96 -10.18 2.03
C CYS A 54 -9.06 -11.21 2.33
N THR A 55 -8.67 -12.42 2.65
CA THR A 55 -9.59 -13.52 3.05
C THR A 55 -9.67 -13.65 4.57
N GLN A 56 -8.64 -13.26 5.28
CA GLN A 56 -8.56 -13.29 6.74
C GLN A 56 -8.16 -11.89 7.27
N ALA A 57 -9.16 -11.16 7.74
CA ALA A 57 -8.96 -9.77 8.19
C ALA A 57 -7.99 -9.61 9.37
N ASN A 58 -7.69 -10.67 10.11
CA ASN A 58 -6.75 -10.68 11.23
C ASN A 58 -5.28 -10.91 10.82
N ARG A 59 -5.00 -11.13 9.55
CA ARG A 59 -3.62 -11.24 9.05
C ARG A 59 -2.96 -9.87 8.99
N ILE A 60 -1.67 -9.81 9.29
CA ILE A 60 -0.92 -8.54 9.41
C ILE A 60 -1.03 -7.69 8.15
N ALA A 61 -0.85 -8.28 6.98
CA ALA A 61 -0.96 -7.55 5.72
C ALA A 61 -2.36 -6.98 5.48
N CYS A 62 -3.42 -7.75 5.80
CA CYS A 62 -4.80 -7.28 5.71
C CYS A 62 -5.13 -6.21 6.75
N LEU A 63 -4.65 -6.36 7.98
CA LEU A 63 -4.82 -5.35 9.02
C LEU A 63 -4.20 -4.02 8.61
N HIS A 64 -2.97 -4.05 8.09
CA HIS A 64 -2.26 -2.84 7.67
C HIS A 64 -2.95 -2.18 6.47
N GLY A 65 -3.21 -2.91 5.39
CA GLY A 65 -3.89 -2.37 4.21
C GLY A 65 -5.28 -1.81 4.52
N THR A 66 -6.04 -2.53 5.36
CA THR A 66 -7.36 -2.06 5.81
C THR A 66 -7.27 -0.82 6.70
N PHE A 67 -6.28 -0.76 7.59
CA PHE A 67 -6.05 0.40 8.44
C PHE A 67 -5.76 1.66 7.60
N VAL A 68 -4.85 1.57 6.64
CA VAL A 68 -4.53 2.70 5.76
C VAL A 68 -5.73 3.08 4.89
N ALA A 69 -6.45 2.10 4.34
CA ALA A 69 -7.68 2.36 3.59
C ALA A 69 -8.72 3.11 4.42
N ARG A 70 -8.86 2.79 5.71
CA ARG A 70 -9.79 3.48 6.61
C ARG A 70 -9.41 4.93 6.87
N ILE A 71 -8.12 5.24 7.02
CA ILE A 71 -7.66 6.64 7.16
C ILE A 71 -8.06 7.47 5.94
N LEU A 72 -7.99 6.89 4.76
CA LEU A 72 -8.27 7.59 3.51
C LEU A 72 -9.77 7.62 3.19
N PHE A 73 -10.51 6.55 3.45
CA PHE A 73 -11.76 6.25 2.77
C PHE A 73 -12.92 5.80 3.69
N ALA A 74 -12.73 5.68 5.01
CA ALA A 74 -13.81 5.27 5.90
C ALA A 74 -14.95 6.31 5.93
N LYS A 75 -16.15 5.83 6.25
CA LYS A 75 -17.33 6.68 6.42
C LYS A 75 -17.10 7.75 7.49
N ARG A 76 -17.64 8.95 7.28
CA ARG A 76 -17.51 10.06 8.25
C ARG A 76 -18.17 9.80 9.59
N ASN A 77 -19.15 8.92 9.63
CA ASN A 77 -19.83 8.50 10.87
C ASN A 77 -19.16 7.28 11.54
N SER A 78 -18.00 6.85 11.08
CA SER A 78 -17.22 5.81 11.73
C SER A 78 -16.43 6.37 12.92
N LEU A 79 -15.85 5.48 13.74
CA LEU A 79 -14.99 5.86 14.88
C LEU A 79 -13.73 6.63 14.43
N ALA A 80 -13.30 6.44 13.22
CA ALA A 80 -12.15 7.13 12.63
C ALA A 80 -12.57 7.70 11.27
N PRO A 81 -13.17 8.89 11.25
CA PRO A 81 -13.69 9.51 10.04
C PRO A 81 -12.54 9.80 9.05
N ALA A 82 -12.70 9.36 7.81
CA ALA A 82 -11.66 9.44 6.80
C ALA A 82 -11.49 10.83 6.19
N ILE A 83 -10.34 11.02 5.57
CA ILE A 83 -9.97 12.27 4.88
C ILE A 83 -10.86 12.48 3.64
N CYS A 84 -11.06 11.44 2.84
CA CYS A 84 -11.70 11.53 1.51
C CYS A 84 -12.72 10.39 1.27
N PRO A 85 -13.81 10.32 2.05
CA PRO A 85 -14.74 9.19 1.99
C PRO A 85 -15.49 9.03 0.66
N ASN A 86 -15.61 10.09 -0.14
CA ASN A 86 -16.30 10.07 -1.43
C ASN A 86 -15.35 10.03 -2.63
N CYS A 87 -14.03 9.90 -2.40
CA CYS A 87 -13.08 9.63 -3.47
C CYS A 87 -13.19 8.17 -3.96
N THR A 88 -12.64 7.87 -5.12
CA THR A 88 -12.46 6.49 -5.57
C THR A 88 -11.15 5.94 -5.04
N LEU A 89 -11.19 4.85 -4.26
CA LEU A 89 -10.00 4.17 -3.78
C LEU A 89 -9.65 2.98 -4.68
N LEU A 90 -8.46 3.02 -5.26
CA LEU A 90 -7.89 1.95 -6.06
C LEU A 90 -6.88 1.20 -5.22
N ALA A 91 -7.28 0.10 -4.60
CA ALA A 91 -6.40 -0.72 -3.77
C ALA A 91 -5.64 -1.72 -4.64
N ARG A 92 -4.31 -1.62 -4.64
CA ARG A 92 -3.43 -2.58 -5.31
C ARG A 92 -2.58 -3.30 -4.28
N PRO A 93 -2.98 -4.49 -3.84
CA PRO A 93 -2.18 -5.27 -2.91
C PRO A 93 -0.88 -5.75 -3.56
N ILE A 94 0.23 -5.55 -2.86
CA ILE A 94 1.56 -6.05 -3.23
C ILE A 94 2.11 -7.05 -2.23
N PHE A 95 1.45 -7.23 -1.10
CA PHE A 95 1.75 -8.23 -0.08
C PHE A 95 0.65 -9.28 -0.05
N THR A 96 1.00 -10.50 0.38
CA THR A 96 0.06 -11.60 0.53
C THR A 96 -0.23 -11.88 2.00
N GLU A 97 -1.38 -12.50 2.29
CA GLU A 97 -1.73 -12.94 3.64
C GLU A 97 -0.88 -14.12 4.15
N ALA A 98 -0.25 -14.86 3.23
CA ALA A 98 0.33 -16.17 3.50
C ALA A 98 1.65 -16.12 4.30
N THR A 99 2.24 -14.95 4.47
CA THR A 99 3.52 -14.80 5.15
C THR A 99 3.34 -14.50 6.62
N SER A 100 3.43 -15.51 7.43
CA SER A 100 3.66 -15.38 8.87
C SER A 100 5.01 -14.69 9.11
N GLY A 101 5.02 -13.37 9.31
CA GLY A 101 6.09 -12.64 9.97
C GLY A 101 7.40 -12.38 9.20
N ARG A 102 7.58 -12.90 8.01
CA ARG A 102 8.66 -12.54 7.09
C ARG A 102 8.08 -12.37 5.69
N GLU A 103 7.49 -11.22 5.45
CA GLU A 103 7.16 -10.85 4.09
C GLU A 103 8.46 -10.68 3.32
N GLN A 104 8.61 -11.47 2.26
CA GLN A 104 9.65 -11.22 1.30
C GLN A 104 9.32 -9.88 0.65
N MET A 105 10.06 -8.86 1.04
CA MET A 105 10.20 -7.70 0.19
C MET A 105 10.52 -8.21 -1.22
N PRO A 106 9.86 -7.71 -2.28
CA PRO A 106 10.27 -8.00 -3.63
C PRO A 106 11.76 -7.73 -3.69
N SER A 107 12.56 -8.74 -3.95
CA SER A 107 14.00 -8.59 -4.12
C SER A 107 14.22 -7.66 -5.32
N ALA A 108 14.32 -6.39 -5.05
CA ALA A 108 14.75 -5.39 -6.00
C ALA A 108 16.27 -5.46 -6.17
N THR A 109 16.79 -6.67 -6.32
CA THR A 109 18.16 -6.84 -6.78
C THR A 109 18.11 -6.82 -8.30
N PRO A 110 18.52 -5.72 -8.95
CA PRO A 110 18.61 -5.73 -10.41
C PRO A 110 19.60 -6.82 -10.80
N LYS A 111 19.15 -7.79 -11.58
CA LYS A 111 20.01 -8.86 -12.14
C LYS A 111 21.20 -8.33 -12.96
N ASN A 112 21.35 -7.03 -13.06
CA ASN A 112 22.39 -6.35 -13.84
C ASN A 112 23.64 -5.94 -13.03
N LEU A 113 23.64 -6.07 -11.70
CA LEU A 113 24.86 -5.74 -10.93
C LEU A 113 25.87 -6.89 -10.85
N GLN A 114 25.45 -8.10 -11.12
CA GLN A 114 26.33 -9.26 -11.07
C GLN A 114 27.20 -9.45 -12.33
N ARG A 115 26.87 -8.78 -13.44
CA ARG A 115 27.64 -8.88 -14.68
C ARG A 115 28.87 -8.00 -14.77
N ARG A 116 29.05 -7.03 -13.88
CA ARG A 116 30.20 -6.12 -13.90
C ARG A 116 31.39 -6.56 -13.06
N ARG A 117 31.25 -7.60 -12.21
CA ARG A 117 32.37 -8.08 -11.37
C ARG A 117 33.17 -9.23 -11.96
N SER A 118 32.76 -9.81 -13.07
CA SER A 118 33.47 -10.92 -13.72
C SER A 118 34.41 -10.51 -14.86
N ASN A 119 34.41 -9.24 -15.29
CA ASN A 119 35.26 -8.77 -16.38
C ASN A 119 36.55 -8.05 -15.96
N ASP A 120 36.77 -7.83 -14.66
CA ASP A 120 37.97 -7.13 -14.18
C ASP A 120 39.08 -8.06 -13.70
N ARG A 121 39.01 -9.37 -14.02
CA ARG A 121 40.04 -10.34 -13.64
C ARG A 121 40.76 -11.02 -14.80
N MET A 122 40.87 -10.38 -15.95
CA MET A 122 41.68 -10.89 -17.05
C MET A 122 42.47 -9.77 -17.71
N HIS A 123 43.39 -9.21 -16.98
CA HIS A 123 44.61 -8.64 -17.58
C HIS A 123 45.77 -9.00 -16.66
N GLY A 124 46.31 -10.16 -16.91
CA GLY A 124 47.59 -10.57 -16.39
C GLY A 124 48.68 -9.67 -16.99
N THR A 125 49.46 -9.10 -16.15
CA THR A 125 50.70 -8.41 -16.48
C THR A 125 51.70 -9.43 -17.06
N PRO A 126 52.41 -9.13 -18.15
CA PRO A 126 53.55 -9.91 -18.59
C PRO A 126 54.71 -9.68 -17.62
N GLN A 127 55.40 -10.75 -17.25
CA GLN A 127 56.68 -10.68 -16.58
C GLN A 127 57.78 -10.36 -17.62
N PRO A 128 58.77 -9.50 -17.27
CA PRO A 128 59.98 -9.35 -18.06
C PRO A 128 60.98 -10.48 -17.75
N ASP A 129 61.75 -10.84 -18.77
CA ASP A 129 62.86 -11.77 -18.74
C ASP A 129 64.01 -11.39 -17.77
#